data_492f6c702689a4da79471a284cf701ce
#
_entry.id   492f6c702689a4da79471a284cf701ce
#
_cell.length_a   1.000
_cell.length_b   1.000
_cell.length_c   1.000
_cell.angle_alpha   90.00
_cell.angle_beta   90.00
_cell.angle_gamma   90.00
#
_symmetry.space_group_name_H-M   'P 1'
#
loop_
_entity.id
_entity.type
_entity.pdbx_description
1 polymer ?
#
loop_
_entity_poly.entity_id
_entity_poly.type
_entity_poly.pdbx_seq_one_letter_code
_entity_poly.pdbx_strand_id
1 'polypeptide(L)'
;MAGIKDYSTTATSNTEVGGINIEEGMLPSSLNNAIRGILVDVREWYNDSQWIVYGDGDSAFTIAYASATTFTIASTNVTTFYHVGRRVRAVGSSTGTIYGTISATAFSTNTTVTVVWDSGSLQNETLAVSVGALSATNNTIPGTSIATTNLIDGAVTV
;
A
#
# COMPACT_ATOMS: atom_id res chain seq x y z
N MET A 1 -6.95 -8.79 -9.38
CA MET A 1 -7.85 -7.83 -10.04
C MET A 1 -7.15 -6.49 -10.04
N ALA A 2 -6.99 -5.84 -11.19
CA ALA A 2 -6.39 -4.51 -11.25
C ALA A 2 -7.28 -3.54 -10.47
N GLY A 3 -6.70 -2.81 -9.54
CA GLY A 3 -7.38 -1.80 -8.75
C GLY A 3 -6.89 -0.41 -9.12
N ILE A 4 -7.36 0.62 -8.41
CA ILE A 4 -7.06 2.03 -8.70
C ILE A 4 -5.54 2.34 -8.73
N LYS A 5 -4.73 1.55 -8.02
CA LYS A 5 -3.26 1.67 -8.00
C LYS A 5 -2.57 1.30 -9.32
N ASP A 6 -3.25 0.47 -10.13
CA ASP A 6 -2.71 -0.07 -11.38
C ASP A 6 -3.12 0.81 -12.58
N TYR A 7 -4.00 1.79 -12.35
CA TYR A 7 -4.41 2.71 -13.41
C TYR A 7 -3.28 3.68 -13.78
N SER A 8 -3.09 3.86 -15.08
CA SER A 8 -2.14 4.81 -15.63
C SER A 8 -2.71 6.23 -15.61
N THR A 9 -1.85 7.23 -15.42
CA THR A 9 -2.18 8.63 -15.68
C THR A 9 -2.29 8.96 -17.16
N THR A 10 -1.84 8.04 -18.04
CA THR A 10 -2.01 8.13 -19.49
C THR A 10 -3.23 7.34 -19.91
N ALA A 11 -4.27 7.99 -20.41
CA ALA A 11 -5.56 7.35 -20.70
C ALA A 11 -5.47 6.11 -21.60
N THR A 12 -4.65 6.19 -22.66
CA THR A 12 -4.47 5.08 -23.62
C THR A 12 -3.73 3.87 -23.07
N SER A 13 -3.11 3.99 -21.91
CA SER A 13 -2.44 2.88 -21.23
C SER A 13 -3.37 2.10 -20.29
N ASN A 14 -4.60 2.59 -20.07
CA ASN A 14 -5.61 1.87 -19.32
C ASN A 14 -6.42 1.00 -20.31
N THR A 15 -5.98 -0.23 -20.49
CA THR A 15 -6.58 -1.16 -21.45
C THR A 15 -7.55 -2.15 -20.81
N GLU A 16 -7.57 -2.20 -19.48
CA GLU A 16 -8.43 -3.13 -18.75
C GLU A 16 -8.90 -2.56 -17.40
N VAL A 17 -10.07 -3.00 -16.97
CA VAL A 17 -10.65 -2.75 -15.63
C VAL A 17 -11.17 -4.06 -15.07
N GLY A 18 -10.58 -4.53 -13.97
CA GLY A 18 -11.02 -5.76 -13.31
C GLY A 18 -10.99 -7.01 -14.21
N GLY A 19 -10.04 -7.10 -15.14
CA GLY A 19 -9.94 -8.17 -16.13
C GLY A 19 -10.88 -8.01 -17.34
N ILE A 20 -11.55 -6.87 -17.46
CA ILE A 20 -12.41 -6.55 -18.61
C ILE A 20 -11.64 -5.64 -19.56
N ASN A 21 -11.40 -6.11 -20.79
CA ASN A 21 -10.79 -5.29 -21.84
C ASN A 21 -11.67 -4.07 -22.12
N ILE A 22 -11.07 -2.87 -22.07
CA ILE A 22 -11.72 -1.57 -22.32
C ILE A 22 -11.10 -0.82 -23.51
N GLU A 23 -10.28 -1.49 -24.32
CA GLU A 23 -9.76 -0.92 -25.55
C GLU A 23 -10.87 -0.62 -26.58
N GLU A 24 -10.53 0.19 -27.58
CA GLU A 24 -11.45 0.43 -28.70
C GLU A 24 -11.91 -0.90 -29.33
N GLY A 25 -13.20 -0.99 -29.62
CA GLY A 25 -13.81 -2.21 -30.15
C GLY A 25 -14.32 -3.19 -29.08
N MET A 26 -14.26 -2.82 -27.79
CA MET A 26 -14.89 -3.59 -26.73
C MET A 26 -16.37 -3.81 -26.99
N LEU A 27 -16.90 -4.94 -26.54
CA LEU A 27 -18.34 -5.24 -26.66
C LEU A 27 -19.15 -4.24 -25.81
N PRO A 28 -20.26 -3.69 -26.33
CA PRO A 28 -21.13 -2.79 -25.57
C PRO A 28 -21.60 -3.38 -24.23
N SER A 29 -21.79 -4.71 -24.18
CA SER A 29 -22.16 -5.44 -22.97
C SER A 29 -21.09 -5.40 -21.90
N SER A 30 -19.81 -5.21 -22.26
CA SER A 30 -18.68 -5.13 -21.33
C SER A 30 -18.54 -3.74 -20.70
N LEU A 31 -19.03 -2.69 -21.37
CA LEU A 31 -18.93 -1.30 -20.90
C LEU A 31 -19.63 -1.11 -19.52
N ASN A 32 -20.81 -1.66 -19.36
CA ASN A 32 -21.55 -1.58 -18.11
C ASN A 32 -20.78 -2.25 -16.95
N ASN A 33 -20.19 -3.42 -17.22
CA ASN A 33 -19.43 -4.16 -16.23
C ASN A 33 -18.10 -3.44 -15.89
N ALA A 34 -17.43 -2.84 -16.87
CA ALA A 34 -16.23 -2.03 -16.65
C ALA A 34 -16.52 -0.80 -15.78
N ILE A 35 -17.60 -0.09 -16.07
CA ILE A 35 -18.04 1.07 -15.25
C ILE A 35 -18.32 0.63 -13.80
N ARG A 36 -19.02 -0.48 -13.61
CA ARG A 36 -19.26 -1.03 -12.27
C ARG A 36 -17.97 -1.42 -11.56
N GLY A 37 -17.00 -1.98 -12.27
CA GLY A 37 -15.66 -2.27 -11.75
C GLY A 37 -14.98 -1.02 -11.22
N ILE A 38 -14.92 0.04 -12.01
CA ILE A 38 -14.35 1.33 -11.59
C ILE A 38 -15.04 1.86 -10.32
N LEU A 39 -16.38 1.77 -10.24
CA LEU A 39 -17.12 2.24 -9.07
C LEU A 39 -16.78 1.43 -7.81
N VAL A 40 -16.55 0.12 -7.94
CA VAL A 40 -16.09 -0.74 -6.83
C VAL A 40 -14.69 -0.29 -6.40
N ASP A 41 -13.74 -0.16 -7.32
CA ASP A 41 -12.36 0.24 -7.02
C ASP A 41 -12.30 1.61 -6.32
N VAL A 42 -13.08 2.58 -6.81
CA VAL A 42 -13.18 3.91 -6.19
C VAL A 42 -13.78 3.82 -4.78
N ARG A 43 -14.79 2.96 -4.59
CA ARG A 43 -15.42 2.80 -3.27
C ARG A 43 -14.49 2.10 -2.29
N GLU A 44 -13.74 1.10 -2.71
CA GLU A 44 -12.74 0.41 -1.90
C GLU A 44 -11.62 1.38 -1.50
N TRP A 45 -11.12 2.16 -2.47
CA TRP A 45 -10.14 3.20 -2.18
C TRP A 45 -10.67 4.24 -1.18
N TYR A 46 -11.93 4.68 -1.32
CA TYR A 46 -12.54 5.63 -0.38
C TYR A 46 -12.65 5.04 1.03
N ASN A 47 -12.97 3.77 1.15
CA ASN A 47 -13.12 3.11 2.45
C ASN A 47 -11.80 2.98 3.21
N ASP A 48 -10.68 2.86 2.51
CA ASP A 48 -9.34 2.66 3.12
C ASP A 48 -8.24 3.43 2.37
N SER A 49 -8.51 4.68 2.01
CA SER A 49 -7.63 5.52 1.20
C SER A 49 -6.26 5.83 1.84
N GLN A 50 -6.10 5.57 3.14
CA GLN A 50 -4.83 5.75 3.83
C GLN A 50 -3.83 4.62 3.55
N TRP A 51 -4.32 3.46 3.09
CA TRP A 51 -3.51 2.26 2.94
C TRP A 51 -3.57 1.73 1.52
N ILE A 52 -2.41 1.64 0.90
CA ILE A 52 -2.28 1.20 -0.48
C ILE A 52 -1.59 -0.15 -0.49
N VAL A 53 -2.21 -1.12 -1.16
CA VAL A 53 -1.61 -2.41 -1.45
C VAL A 53 -0.93 -2.30 -2.81
N TYR A 54 0.39 -2.48 -2.85
CA TYR A 54 1.14 -2.61 -4.10
C TYR A 54 1.27 -4.09 -4.46
N GLY A 55 1.26 -4.38 -5.76
CA GLY A 55 1.38 -5.70 -6.29
C GLY A 55 2.19 -5.75 -7.58
N ASP A 56 2.35 -6.95 -8.10
CA ASP A 56 2.87 -7.21 -9.42
C ASP A 56 1.68 -7.53 -10.33
N GLY A 57 1.33 -6.60 -11.20
CA GLY A 57 0.08 -6.67 -11.95
C GLY A 57 -1.15 -6.65 -11.02
N ASP A 58 -2.02 -7.64 -11.17
CA ASP A 58 -3.30 -7.73 -10.44
C ASP A 58 -3.19 -8.29 -9.03
N SER A 59 -1.99 -8.67 -8.58
CA SER A 59 -1.79 -9.36 -7.31
C SER A 59 -0.96 -8.52 -6.34
N ALA A 60 -1.33 -8.54 -5.06
CA ALA A 60 -0.47 -8.01 -4.02
C ALA A 60 0.87 -8.76 -3.99
N PHE A 61 1.95 -8.07 -3.61
CA PHE A 61 3.23 -8.71 -3.42
C PHE A 61 3.13 -9.82 -2.36
N THR A 62 3.79 -10.93 -2.63
CA THR A 62 3.95 -11.98 -1.65
C THR A 62 4.94 -11.53 -0.59
N ILE A 63 4.44 -11.37 0.62
CA ILE A 63 5.21 -10.95 1.79
C ILE A 63 5.64 -12.20 2.55
N ALA A 64 6.93 -12.33 2.80
CA ALA A 64 7.48 -13.39 3.62
C ALA A 64 8.00 -12.82 4.95
N TYR A 65 7.65 -13.46 6.04
CA TYR A 65 8.21 -13.17 7.36
C TYR A 65 9.72 -13.43 7.37
N ALA A 66 10.50 -12.52 7.95
CA ALA A 66 11.93 -12.69 8.17
C ALA A 66 12.30 -12.59 9.66
N SER A 67 11.71 -11.66 10.39
CA SER A 67 11.88 -11.52 11.84
C SER A 67 10.71 -10.73 12.44
N ALA A 68 10.70 -10.55 13.75
CA ALA A 68 9.68 -9.76 14.46
C ALA A 68 9.55 -8.31 13.94
N THR A 69 10.58 -7.78 13.29
CA THR A 69 10.61 -6.41 12.75
C THR A 69 10.85 -6.34 11.24
N THR A 70 11.02 -7.48 10.57
CA THR A 70 11.47 -7.50 9.18
C THR A 70 10.64 -8.47 8.35
N PHE A 71 10.30 -8.04 7.15
CA PHE A 71 9.70 -8.90 6.12
C PHE A 71 10.46 -8.75 4.80
N THR A 72 10.24 -9.68 3.88
CA THR A 72 10.84 -9.65 2.56
C THR A 72 9.81 -9.77 1.45
N ILE A 73 10.14 -9.23 0.30
CA ILE A 73 9.37 -9.31 -0.94
C ILE A 73 10.26 -9.94 -1.99
N ALA A 74 9.83 -11.08 -2.52
CA ALA A 74 10.65 -11.91 -3.38
C ALA A 74 10.87 -11.28 -4.76
N SER A 75 12.09 -11.39 -5.25
CA SER A 75 12.49 -11.18 -6.66
C SER A 75 12.14 -9.82 -7.27
N THR A 76 11.78 -8.83 -6.47
CA THR A 76 11.33 -7.52 -6.96
C THR A 76 11.98 -6.39 -6.16
N ASN A 77 12.50 -5.37 -6.87
CA ASN A 77 12.99 -4.15 -6.23
C ASN A 77 11.84 -3.16 -6.05
N VAL A 78 11.35 -3.08 -4.82
CA VAL A 78 10.25 -2.18 -4.44
C VAL A 78 10.68 -1.15 -3.38
N THR A 79 11.97 -0.87 -3.29
CA THR A 79 12.52 0.11 -2.33
C THR A 79 11.98 1.52 -2.51
N THR A 80 11.47 1.87 -3.71
CA THR A 80 10.80 3.13 -3.98
C THR A 80 9.41 3.21 -3.36
N PHE A 81 8.73 2.09 -3.17
CA PHE A 81 7.42 2.01 -2.52
C PHE A 81 7.57 1.84 -1.00
N TYR A 82 8.45 0.94 -0.59
CA TYR A 82 8.76 0.67 0.81
C TYR A 82 10.01 1.45 1.26
N HIS A 83 10.02 2.77 1.05
CA HIS A 83 11.17 3.62 1.42
C HIS A 83 11.16 3.96 2.91
N VAL A 84 12.35 4.31 3.43
CA VAL A 84 12.52 4.75 4.82
C VAL A 84 11.60 5.92 5.15
N GLY A 85 11.00 5.91 6.33
CA GLY A 85 10.05 6.92 6.81
C GLY A 85 8.61 6.69 6.39
N ARG A 86 8.32 5.76 5.47
CA ARG A 86 6.94 5.45 5.07
C ARG A 86 6.24 4.63 6.14
N ARG A 87 4.96 4.92 6.37
CA ARG A 87 4.11 4.14 7.26
C ARG A 87 3.69 2.84 6.59
N VAL A 88 3.60 1.78 7.38
CA VAL A 88 3.10 0.48 6.96
C VAL A 88 2.06 -0.03 7.95
N ARG A 89 1.12 -0.81 7.42
CA ARG A 89 0.17 -1.62 8.17
C ARG A 89 0.43 -3.08 7.80
N ALA A 90 0.66 -3.91 8.78
CA ALA A 90 0.71 -5.37 8.60
C ALA A 90 -0.50 -6.02 9.26
N VAL A 91 -1.04 -7.03 8.60
CA VAL A 91 -2.20 -7.81 9.06
C VAL A 91 -1.86 -9.29 8.94
N GLY A 92 -2.09 -10.03 10.01
CA GLY A 92 -1.95 -11.47 10.07
C GLY A 92 -2.85 -12.05 11.14
N SER A 93 -3.04 -13.37 11.14
CA SER A 93 -3.94 -14.05 12.08
C SER A 93 -3.43 -14.00 13.53
N SER A 94 -2.13 -14.14 13.72
CA SER A 94 -1.46 -14.10 15.03
C SER A 94 -0.81 -12.73 15.28
N THR A 95 -0.35 -12.05 14.23
CA THR A 95 0.16 -10.67 14.28
C THR A 95 -0.94 -9.68 14.66
N GLY A 96 -2.19 -9.97 14.28
CA GLY A 96 -3.26 -8.99 14.33
C GLY A 96 -3.07 -7.89 13.29
N THR A 97 -3.58 -6.70 13.58
CA THR A 97 -3.33 -5.49 12.78
C THR A 97 -2.36 -4.60 13.54
N ILE A 98 -1.17 -4.41 13.00
CA ILE A 98 -0.13 -3.55 13.58
C ILE A 98 0.33 -2.47 12.59
N TYR A 99 0.80 -1.37 13.12
CA TYR A 99 1.25 -0.20 12.36
C TYR A 99 2.69 0.12 12.72
N GLY A 100 3.44 0.63 11.76
CA GLY A 100 4.83 0.98 12.00
C GLY A 100 5.39 1.93 10.94
N THR A 101 6.65 2.30 11.13
CA THR A 101 7.41 3.14 10.21
C THR A 101 8.63 2.39 9.70
N ILE A 102 8.85 2.42 8.40
CA ILE A 102 10.02 1.78 7.78
C ILE A 102 11.28 2.50 8.24
N SER A 103 12.20 1.77 8.87
CA SER A 103 13.49 2.27 9.34
C SER A 103 14.63 1.94 8.39
N ALA A 104 14.52 0.84 7.63
CA ALA A 104 15.50 0.47 6.61
C ALA A 104 14.83 -0.32 5.48
N THR A 105 15.35 -0.15 4.28
CA THR A 105 14.99 -0.98 3.12
C THR A 105 16.23 -1.21 2.26
N ALA A 106 16.37 -2.41 1.73
CA ALA A 106 17.44 -2.77 0.83
C ALA A 106 16.99 -3.84 -0.16
N PHE A 107 17.53 -3.80 -1.35
CA PHE A 107 17.30 -4.82 -2.37
C PHE A 107 18.63 -5.52 -2.72
N SER A 108 18.57 -6.84 -2.80
CA SER A 108 19.61 -7.68 -3.41
C SER A 108 18.94 -8.65 -4.38
N THR A 109 18.58 -9.84 -3.94
CA THR A 109 17.68 -10.76 -4.68
C THR A 109 16.22 -10.49 -4.31
N ASN A 110 15.98 -10.11 -3.06
CA ASN A 110 14.66 -9.75 -2.51
C ASN A 110 14.74 -8.33 -1.95
N THR A 111 13.61 -7.64 -1.89
CA THR A 111 13.52 -6.42 -1.08
C THR A 111 13.32 -6.82 0.37
N THR A 112 14.23 -6.39 1.23
CA THR A 112 14.15 -6.54 2.68
C THR A 112 13.70 -5.23 3.29
N VAL A 113 12.66 -5.26 4.13
CA VAL A 113 12.07 -4.08 4.76
C VAL A 113 12.10 -4.27 6.27
N THR A 114 12.74 -3.34 6.97
CA THR A 114 12.79 -3.31 8.44
C THR A 114 11.90 -2.20 8.96
N VAL A 115 11.08 -2.50 9.95
CA VAL A 115 10.03 -1.61 10.47
C VAL A 115 10.20 -1.45 11.97
N VAL A 116 10.02 -0.23 12.45
CA VAL A 116 9.78 0.07 13.86
C VAL A 116 8.26 0.09 14.04
N TRP A 117 7.75 -0.94 14.74
CA TRP A 117 6.31 -1.05 15.03
C TRP A 117 5.90 -0.13 16.17
N ASP A 118 4.74 0.50 16.08
CA ASP A 118 4.18 1.34 17.14
C ASP A 118 3.82 0.48 18.36
N SER A 119 3.36 -0.75 18.11
CA SER A 119 3.08 -1.77 19.12
C SER A 119 3.06 -3.16 18.45
N GLY A 120 3.29 -4.20 19.24
CA GLY A 120 3.29 -5.58 18.74
C GLY A 120 4.53 -5.94 17.92
N SER A 121 4.45 -7.05 17.21
CA SER A 121 5.52 -7.57 16.35
C SER A 121 4.95 -8.52 15.31
N LEU A 122 5.68 -8.71 14.20
CA LEU A 122 5.34 -9.72 13.21
C LEU A 122 5.47 -11.12 13.81
N GLN A 123 4.59 -12.01 13.40
CA GLN A 123 4.66 -13.44 13.67
C GLN A 123 4.97 -14.19 12.38
N ASN A 124 5.52 -15.40 12.51
CA ASN A 124 5.86 -16.25 11.35
C ASN A 124 4.59 -16.87 10.76
N GLU A 125 3.96 -16.13 9.87
CA GLU A 125 2.71 -16.47 9.20
C GLU A 125 2.58 -15.76 7.86
N THR A 126 1.50 -16.03 7.13
CA THR A 126 1.15 -15.23 5.94
C THR A 126 0.73 -13.84 6.36
N LEU A 127 1.39 -12.84 5.79
CA LEU A 127 1.19 -11.42 6.12
C LEU A 127 0.59 -10.69 4.91
N ALA A 128 -0.36 -9.81 5.19
CA ALA A 128 -0.79 -8.78 4.25
C ALA A 128 -0.19 -7.44 4.69
N VAL A 129 0.57 -6.79 3.82
CA VAL A 129 1.21 -5.51 4.14
C VAL A 129 0.75 -4.44 3.16
N SER A 130 0.32 -3.32 3.72
CA SER A 130 -0.06 -2.11 2.99
C SER A 130 0.85 -0.96 3.37
N VAL A 131 1.10 -0.05 2.44
CA VAL A 131 1.85 1.19 2.70
C VAL A 131 0.90 2.36 2.86
N GLY A 132 1.26 3.32 3.71
CA GLY A 132 0.50 4.56 3.86
C GLY A 132 0.51 5.36 2.55
N ALA A 133 -0.63 5.98 2.23
CA ALA A 133 -0.77 6.83 1.05
C ALA A 133 0.17 8.05 1.09
N LEU A 134 0.47 8.56 2.30
CA LEU A 134 1.44 9.64 2.47
C LEU A 134 2.86 9.09 2.34
N SER A 135 3.60 9.61 1.40
CA SER A 135 5.02 9.35 1.20
C SER A 135 5.85 10.35 1.99
N ALA A 136 7.03 9.94 2.48
CA ALA A 136 7.97 10.85 3.16
C ALA A 136 8.44 12.00 2.25
N THR A 137 8.39 11.83 0.93
CA THR A 137 8.70 12.89 -0.03
C THR A 137 7.60 13.97 -0.11
N ASN A 138 6.38 13.63 0.26
CA ASN A 138 5.23 14.52 0.27
C ASN A 138 4.74 14.78 1.71
N ASN A 139 5.65 14.96 2.62
CA ASN A 139 5.44 15.03 4.08
C ASN A 139 4.54 16.20 4.54
N THR A 140 3.58 16.59 3.73
CA THR A 140 2.51 17.51 4.08
C THR A 140 1.37 16.73 4.71
N ILE A 141 1.35 16.69 6.02
CA ILE A 141 0.13 16.35 6.74
C ILE A 141 -0.86 17.47 6.42
N PRO A 142 -2.07 17.18 5.91
CA PRO A 142 -3.08 18.19 5.71
C PRO A 142 -3.22 19.01 6.99
N GLY A 143 -3.09 20.33 6.90
CA GLY A 143 -2.87 21.24 8.05
C GLY A 143 -3.95 21.26 9.14
N THR A 144 -5.01 20.45 9.01
CA THR A 144 -6.08 20.28 10.00
C THR A 144 -6.04 18.91 10.70
N SER A 145 -5.04 18.07 10.37
CA SER A 145 -5.02 16.68 10.81
C SER A 145 -4.25 16.44 12.12
N ILE A 146 -3.59 17.45 12.67
CA ILE A 146 -2.88 17.32 13.94
C ILE A 146 -3.71 18.03 15.02
N ALA A 147 -4.45 17.26 15.79
CA ALA A 147 -5.01 17.74 17.04
C ALA A 147 -3.88 17.93 18.07
N THR A 148 -4.04 18.86 18.99
CA THR A 148 -3.08 19.07 20.10
C THR A 148 -2.86 17.81 20.93
N THR A 149 -3.84 16.92 20.98
CA THR A 149 -3.74 15.61 21.61
C THR A 149 -2.79 14.63 20.91
N ASN A 150 -2.40 14.93 19.67
CA ASN A 150 -1.46 14.12 18.90
C ASN A 150 -0.01 14.62 19.03
N LEU A 151 0.19 15.73 19.72
CA LEU A 151 1.49 16.27 20.04
C LEU A 151 1.87 15.78 21.45
N ILE A 152 2.97 15.01 21.52
CA ILE A 152 3.56 14.66 22.82
C ILE A 152 4.07 15.96 23.45
N ASP A 153 3.71 16.20 24.72
CA ASP A 153 4.18 17.34 25.47
C ASP A 153 5.72 17.41 25.44
N GLY A 154 6.26 18.55 25.02
CA GLY A 154 7.70 18.73 24.78
C GLY A 154 8.18 18.44 23.35
N ALA A 155 7.32 18.01 22.43
CA ALA A 155 7.71 17.80 21.03
C ALA A 155 7.83 19.11 20.23
N VAL A 156 7.32 20.22 20.76
CA VAL A 156 7.44 21.57 20.18
C VAL A 156 8.27 22.42 21.12
N THR A 157 9.55 22.58 20.80
CA THR A 157 10.39 23.61 21.42
C THR A 157 10.25 24.91 20.63
N VAL A 158 9.84 25.99 21.30
CA VAL A 158 9.78 27.35 20.74
C VAL A 158 11.17 27.95 20.76
#